data_90bb6de2dfd2ba9587525a83b1677715
#
_entry.id   90bb6de2dfd2ba9587525a83b1677715
#
_cell.length_a   1.000
_cell.length_b   1.000
_cell.length_c   1.000
_cell.angle_alpha   90.00
_cell.angle_beta   90.00
_cell.angle_gamma   90.00
#
_symmetry.space_group_name_H-M   'P 1'
#
loop_
_entity.id
_entity.type
_entity.pdbx_description
1 polymer ?
#
loop_
_entity_poly.entity_id
_entity_poly.type
_entity_poly.pdbx_seq_one_letter_code
_entity_poly.pdbx_strand_id
1 'polypeptide(L)'
;MQFPNSFRPSEATNRYVTALREELSDIALVAEFRNREWQTSDTLELLQGLGIGLVNVDQPQYRSLLRPSTDVTSRIAYVRFHGRNYQNWWKGTNETRYDYLYSAEELAPWADRLVDIAADEQAKEVFAFFNNHRRGQAVRNAEMLEDMLEALLPAAVLNKVAQAHTSAGEPLALDLSP
;
A
#
# COMPACT_ATOMS: atom_id res chain seq x y z
N MET A 1 -8.90 4.05 2.51
CA MET A 1 -9.90 4.46 1.48
C MET A 1 -9.39 4.03 0.12
N GLN A 2 -10.28 3.64 -0.81
CA GLN A 2 -9.86 3.26 -2.17
C GLN A 2 -10.79 3.91 -3.18
N PHE A 3 -10.23 4.57 -4.20
CA PHE A 3 -10.96 5.31 -5.21
C PHE A 3 -10.79 4.68 -6.60
N PRO A 4 -11.86 4.62 -7.42
CA PRO A 4 -11.81 4.04 -8.76
C PRO A 4 -11.02 4.95 -9.72
N ASN A 5 -10.63 4.40 -10.88
CA ASN A 5 -9.91 5.16 -11.92
C ASN A 5 -10.71 6.37 -12.48
N SER A 6 -12.03 6.35 -12.35
CA SER A 6 -12.90 7.49 -12.71
C SER A 6 -12.85 8.65 -11.71
N PHE A 7 -12.34 8.42 -10.50
CA PHE A 7 -12.15 9.45 -9.50
C PHE A 7 -10.88 10.23 -9.83
N ARG A 8 -11.05 11.43 -10.37
CA ARG A 8 -9.96 12.29 -10.85
C ARG A 8 -9.80 13.50 -9.95
N PRO A 9 -8.60 14.11 -9.87
CA PRO A 9 -8.38 15.31 -9.10
C PRO A 9 -9.24 16.47 -9.64
N SER A 10 -9.89 17.16 -8.76
CA SER A 10 -10.67 18.37 -8.99
C SER A 10 -10.95 19.03 -7.64
N GLU A 11 -11.38 20.27 -7.66
CA GLU A 11 -11.77 20.97 -6.42
C GLU A 11 -12.87 20.20 -5.66
N ALA A 12 -13.83 19.59 -6.38
CA ALA A 12 -14.89 18.83 -5.76
C ALA A 12 -14.38 17.53 -5.11
N THR A 13 -13.48 16.80 -5.76
CA THR A 13 -12.91 15.56 -5.21
C THR A 13 -11.93 15.86 -4.07
N ASN A 14 -11.18 16.96 -4.12
CA ASN A 14 -10.33 17.40 -3.01
C ASN A 14 -11.19 17.72 -1.77
N ARG A 15 -12.29 18.48 -1.94
CA ARG A 15 -13.24 18.73 -0.84
C ARG A 15 -13.84 17.44 -0.30
N TYR A 16 -14.14 16.47 -1.16
CA TYR A 16 -14.67 15.18 -0.74
C TYR A 16 -13.66 14.40 0.13
N VAL A 17 -12.37 14.35 -0.28
CA VAL A 17 -11.31 13.73 0.51
C VAL A 17 -11.13 14.44 1.87
N THR A 18 -11.19 15.76 1.89
CA THR A 18 -11.14 16.57 3.13
C THR A 18 -12.31 16.26 4.05
N ALA A 19 -13.53 16.23 3.53
CA ALA A 19 -14.72 15.88 4.31
C ALA A 19 -14.67 14.45 4.88
N LEU A 20 -14.15 13.50 4.11
CA LEU A 20 -13.91 12.14 4.62
C LEU A 20 -12.91 12.13 5.79
N ARG A 21 -11.86 12.95 5.74
CA ARG A 21 -10.90 13.07 6.84
C ARG A 21 -11.56 13.65 8.10
N GLU A 22 -12.41 14.65 7.95
CA GLU A 22 -13.13 15.26 9.06
C GLU A 22 -14.11 14.27 9.70
N GLU A 23 -14.87 13.55 8.88
CA GLU A 23 -15.85 12.54 9.34
C GLU A 23 -15.16 11.36 10.05
N LEU A 24 -13.96 10.98 9.58
CA LEU A 24 -13.20 9.84 10.10
C LEU A 24 -12.01 10.32 10.95
N SER A 25 -12.19 11.36 11.76
CA SER A 25 -11.12 12.03 12.51
C SER A 25 -10.34 11.13 13.45
N ASP A 26 -11.00 10.14 14.04
CA ASP A 26 -10.46 9.29 15.09
C ASP A 26 -9.66 8.09 14.60
N ILE A 27 -9.61 7.88 13.28
CA ILE A 27 -8.87 6.75 12.68
C ILE A 27 -7.77 7.22 11.76
N ALA A 28 -6.66 6.46 11.74
CA ALA A 28 -5.61 6.67 10.77
C ALA A 28 -6.10 6.26 9.37
N LEU A 29 -5.90 7.14 8.38
CA LEU A 29 -6.38 6.95 7.03
C LEU A 29 -5.24 6.81 6.04
N VAL A 30 -5.42 5.90 5.09
CA VAL A 30 -4.64 5.83 3.87
C VAL A 30 -5.55 5.91 2.64
N ALA A 31 -5.09 6.54 1.57
CA ALA A 31 -5.84 6.75 0.34
C ALA A 31 -5.15 6.07 -0.84
N GLU A 32 -5.85 5.14 -1.48
CA GLU A 32 -5.43 4.52 -2.73
C GLU A 32 -6.18 5.15 -3.89
N PHE A 33 -5.46 5.86 -4.72
CA PHE A 33 -5.95 6.33 -6.01
C PHE A 33 -5.59 5.34 -7.11
N ARG A 34 -6.32 5.37 -8.21
CA ARG A 34 -6.05 4.55 -9.40
C ARG A 34 -5.63 5.39 -10.60
N ASN A 35 -6.16 6.61 -10.69
CA ASN A 35 -5.91 7.50 -11.82
C ASN A 35 -4.58 8.25 -11.65
N ARG A 36 -3.76 8.23 -12.71
CA ARG A 36 -2.45 8.88 -12.74
C ARG A 36 -2.49 10.38 -12.50
N GLU A 37 -3.60 11.04 -12.76
CA GLU A 37 -3.74 12.48 -12.54
C GLU A 37 -3.59 12.88 -11.06
N TRP A 38 -3.72 11.92 -10.13
CA TRP A 38 -3.43 12.11 -8.71
C TRP A 38 -1.93 12.08 -8.36
N GLN A 39 -1.04 11.73 -9.29
CA GLN A 39 0.40 11.66 -9.04
C GLN A 39 1.05 13.03 -9.28
N THR A 40 0.79 13.98 -8.39
CA THR A 40 1.24 15.37 -8.45
C THR A 40 1.70 15.86 -7.07
N SER A 41 2.53 16.91 -7.02
CA SER A 41 2.92 17.60 -5.78
C SER A 41 1.71 18.10 -4.99
N ASP A 42 0.71 18.68 -5.67
CA ASP A 42 -0.49 19.21 -5.03
C ASP A 42 -1.28 18.11 -4.27
N THR A 43 -1.28 16.89 -4.83
CA THR A 43 -1.88 15.72 -4.15
C THR A 43 -1.10 15.34 -2.89
N LEU A 44 0.23 15.33 -2.98
CA LEU A 44 1.08 15.01 -1.84
C LEU A 44 0.90 16.07 -0.72
N GLU A 45 0.90 17.35 -1.07
CA GLU A 45 0.66 18.44 -0.13
C GLU A 45 -0.73 18.35 0.53
N LEU A 46 -1.77 18.06 -0.26
CA LEU A 46 -3.13 17.84 0.26
C LEU A 46 -3.16 16.71 1.27
N LEU A 47 -2.62 15.56 0.93
CA LEU A 47 -2.64 14.38 1.80
C LEU A 47 -1.80 14.58 3.05
N GLN A 48 -0.63 15.21 2.94
CA GLN A 48 0.22 15.58 4.09
C GLN A 48 -0.52 16.53 5.03
N GLY A 49 -1.15 17.59 4.49
CA GLY A 49 -1.92 18.55 5.29
C GLY A 49 -3.11 17.91 6.02
N LEU A 50 -3.67 16.85 5.46
CA LEU A 50 -4.76 16.08 6.06
C LEU A 50 -4.29 14.91 6.95
N GLY A 51 -3.00 14.60 6.99
CA GLY A 51 -2.46 13.45 7.70
C GLY A 51 -2.94 12.11 7.15
N ILE A 52 -3.24 12.05 5.84
CA ILE A 52 -3.66 10.84 5.12
C ILE A 52 -2.46 10.22 4.42
N GLY A 53 -2.19 8.93 4.62
CA GLY A 53 -1.14 8.21 3.92
C GLY A 53 -1.50 7.95 2.46
N LEU A 54 -0.58 8.24 1.53
CA LEU A 54 -0.73 7.79 0.14
C LEU A 54 -0.41 6.30 0.05
N VAL A 55 -1.26 5.55 -0.65
CA VAL A 55 -0.96 4.16 -0.98
C VAL A 55 -0.13 4.12 -2.25
N ASN A 56 1.14 3.72 -2.13
CA ASN A 56 2.00 3.38 -3.26
C ASN A 56 1.52 2.06 -3.88
N VAL A 57 1.38 1.99 -5.19
CA VAL A 57 0.77 0.82 -5.84
C VAL A 57 1.69 0.17 -6.87
N ASP A 58 1.67 -1.17 -6.91
CA ASP A 58 2.14 -1.94 -8.06
C ASP A 58 0.95 -2.53 -8.81
N GLN A 59 0.88 -2.24 -10.09
CA GLN A 59 -0.21 -2.62 -10.99
C GLN A 59 0.29 -2.59 -12.43
N PRO A 60 -0.50 -3.06 -13.44
CA PRO A 60 -0.14 -2.91 -14.84
C PRO A 60 0.12 -1.45 -15.20
N GLN A 61 1.18 -1.19 -15.94
CA GLN A 61 1.65 0.17 -16.23
C GLN A 61 0.90 0.78 -17.44
N TYR A 62 -0.44 0.81 -17.39
CA TYR A 62 -1.24 1.54 -18.36
C TYR A 62 -1.05 3.06 -18.21
N ARG A 63 -1.23 3.81 -19.31
CA ARG A 63 -1.00 5.25 -19.32
C ARG A 63 -1.85 6.03 -18.32
N SER A 64 -3.05 5.55 -18.02
CA SER A 64 -4.00 6.19 -17.09
C SER A 64 -3.81 5.80 -15.63
N LEU A 65 -2.94 4.83 -15.34
CA LEU A 65 -2.74 4.31 -13.99
C LEU A 65 -1.49 4.92 -13.34
N LEU A 66 -1.51 5.00 -12.02
CA LEU A 66 -0.37 5.43 -11.19
C LEU A 66 0.88 4.59 -11.49
N ARG A 67 2.03 5.25 -11.42
CA ARG A 67 3.34 4.61 -11.46
C ARG A 67 3.80 4.23 -10.06
N PRO A 68 4.68 3.22 -9.93
CA PRO A 68 5.36 2.96 -8.68
C PRO A 68 6.06 4.21 -8.14
N SER A 69 5.87 4.48 -6.85
CA SER A 69 6.52 5.60 -6.15
C SER A 69 6.95 5.18 -4.75
N THR A 70 7.62 6.10 -4.04
CA THR A 70 8.06 5.94 -2.64
C THR A 70 7.51 7.07 -1.77
N ASP A 71 6.39 7.66 -2.19
CA ASP A 71 5.84 8.82 -1.52
C ASP A 71 5.31 8.46 -0.12
N VAL A 72 5.71 9.26 0.88
CA VAL A 72 5.23 9.17 2.26
C VAL A 72 4.51 10.47 2.60
N THR A 73 3.23 10.40 2.96
CA THR A 73 2.40 11.58 3.28
C THR A 73 1.81 11.54 4.68
N SER A 74 2.07 10.49 5.46
CA SER A 74 1.67 10.39 6.87
C SER A 74 2.59 9.43 7.63
N ARG A 75 2.33 9.27 8.93
CA ARG A 75 3.03 8.29 9.75
C ARG A 75 2.86 6.83 9.28
N ILE A 76 1.83 6.54 8.51
CA ILE A 76 1.58 5.23 7.91
C ILE A 76 1.94 5.30 6.43
N ALA A 77 2.98 4.58 6.05
CA ALA A 77 3.33 4.31 4.66
C ALA A 77 2.70 2.97 4.23
N TYR A 78 2.14 2.94 3.03
CA TYR A 78 1.39 1.78 2.57
C TYR A 78 1.76 1.46 1.12
N VAL A 79 2.09 0.20 0.87
CA VAL A 79 2.35 -0.32 -0.47
C VAL A 79 1.35 -1.42 -0.78
N ARG A 80 0.77 -1.41 -1.99
CA ARG A 80 -0.19 -2.42 -2.41
C ARG A 80 0.17 -3.04 -3.75
N PHE A 81 0.33 -4.35 -3.75
CA PHE A 81 0.67 -5.16 -4.91
C PHE A 81 -0.58 -5.79 -5.51
N HIS A 82 -1.02 -5.28 -6.67
CA HIS A 82 -2.24 -5.75 -7.33
C HIS A 82 -1.99 -6.88 -8.36
N GLY A 83 -0.74 -7.16 -8.66
CA GLY A 83 -0.37 -7.99 -9.81
C GLY A 83 -0.36 -7.19 -11.12
N ARG A 84 0.39 -7.69 -12.09
CA ARG A 84 0.58 -7.04 -13.41
C ARG A 84 -0.11 -7.82 -14.53
N ASN A 85 -1.30 -8.35 -14.27
CA ASN A 85 -2.07 -9.09 -15.29
C ASN A 85 -2.69 -8.13 -16.31
N TYR A 86 -1.91 -7.74 -17.33
CA TYR A 86 -2.33 -6.84 -18.39
C TYR A 86 -3.56 -7.34 -19.17
N GLN A 87 -3.64 -8.65 -19.41
CA GLN A 87 -4.71 -9.23 -20.23
C GLN A 87 -6.09 -9.07 -19.58
N ASN A 88 -6.14 -9.25 -18.25
CA ASN A 88 -7.40 -9.29 -17.52
C ASN A 88 -7.67 -8.02 -16.69
N TRP A 89 -6.79 -7.01 -16.73
CA TRP A 89 -6.92 -5.82 -15.87
C TRP A 89 -8.25 -5.10 -16.01
N TRP A 90 -8.68 -4.86 -17.24
CA TRP A 90 -9.92 -4.12 -17.53
C TRP A 90 -11.14 -5.03 -17.75
N LYS A 91 -10.93 -6.25 -18.24
CA LYS A 91 -12.00 -7.14 -18.70
C LYS A 91 -12.17 -8.38 -17.81
N GLY A 92 -11.26 -8.64 -16.92
CA GLY A 92 -11.30 -9.80 -16.05
C GLY A 92 -12.27 -9.65 -14.87
N THR A 93 -12.64 -10.78 -14.31
CA THR A 93 -13.30 -10.87 -13.00
C THR A 93 -12.31 -10.50 -11.88
N ASN A 94 -12.77 -10.36 -10.66
CA ASN A 94 -11.86 -10.16 -9.52
C ASN A 94 -10.84 -11.28 -9.39
N GLU A 95 -11.22 -12.52 -9.69
CA GLU A 95 -10.32 -13.68 -9.63
C GLU A 95 -9.24 -13.64 -10.72
N THR A 96 -9.60 -13.32 -11.96
CA THR A 96 -8.65 -13.35 -13.09
C THR A 96 -7.80 -12.07 -13.16
N ARG A 97 -8.33 -10.94 -12.71
CA ARG A 97 -7.60 -9.65 -12.69
C ARG A 97 -6.34 -9.73 -11.85
N TYR A 98 -6.44 -10.36 -10.68
CA TYR A 98 -5.37 -10.47 -9.69
C TYR A 98 -4.63 -11.82 -9.75
N ASP A 99 -4.87 -12.64 -10.78
CA ASP A 99 -4.12 -13.88 -11.02
C ASP A 99 -2.76 -13.54 -11.62
N TYR A 100 -1.80 -13.30 -10.74
CA TYR A 100 -0.44 -12.89 -11.09
C TYR A 100 0.55 -13.32 -10.02
N LEU A 101 1.60 -14.00 -10.40
CA LEU A 101 2.73 -14.33 -9.54
C LEU A 101 3.91 -13.42 -9.95
N TYR A 102 4.32 -12.53 -9.05
CA TYR A 102 5.53 -11.74 -9.26
C TYR A 102 6.76 -12.61 -9.28
N SER A 103 7.69 -12.33 -10.18
CA SER A 103 9.04 -12.90 -10.13
C SER A 103 9.93 -12.15 -9.13
N ALA A 104 11.09 -12.75 -8.80
CA ALA A 104 12.07 -12.10 -7.94
C ALA A 104 12.60 -10.79 -8.54
N GLU A 105 12.82 -10.76 -9.86
CA GLU A 105 13.28 -9.57 -10.59
C GLU A 105 12.26 -8.44 -10.59
N GLU A 106 10.98 -8.78 -10.50
CA GLU A 106 9.91 -7.77 -10.40
C GLU A 106 9.76 -7.20 -8.99
N LEU A 107 10.05 -8.01 -7.96
CA LEU A 107 9.98 -7.59 -6.56
C LEU A 107 11.25 -6.89 -6.07
N ALA A 108 12.42 -7.22 -6.62
CA ALA A 108 13.68 -6.61 -6.19
C ALA A 108 13.65 -5.06 -6.18
N PRO A 109 13.17 -4.35 -7.22
CA PRO A 109 13.04 -2.89 -7.17
C PRO A 109 12.05 -2.38 -6.10
N TRP A 110 11.13 -3.23 -5.64
CA TRP A 110 10.21 -2.90 -4.58
C TRP A 110 10.81 -3.11 -3.19
N ALA A 111 11.70 -4.08 -3.03
CA ALA A 111 12.49 -4.22 -1.82
C ALA A 111 13.32 -2.96 -1.57
N ASP A 112 14.01 -2.45 -2.60
CA ASP A 112 14.77 -1.18 -2.52
C ASP A 112 13.84 0.00 -2.16
N ARG A 113 12.68 0.14 -2.82
CA ARG A 113 11.70 1.20 -2.50
C ARG A 113 11.16 1.11 -1.09
N LEU A 114 10.95 -0.08 -0.56
CA LEU A 114 10.49 -0.25 0.81
C LEU A 114 11.55 0.15 1.83
N VAL A 115 12.83 -0.07 1.52
CA VAL A 115 13.94 0.45 2.32
C VAL A 115 13.94 1.99 2.30
N ASP A 116 13.77 2.61 1.12
CA ASP A 116 13.68 4.07 1.01
C ASP A 116 12.48 4.63 1.79
N ILE A 117 11.30 4.01 1.67
CA ILE A 117 10.10 4.38 2.43
C ILE A 117 10.33 4.23 3.94
N ALA A 118 10.98 3.16 4.37
CA ALA A 118 11.27 2.92 5.79
C ALA A 118 12.33 3.88 6.36
N ALA A 119 13.17 4.45 5.50
CA ALA A 119 14.16 5.46 5.86
C ALA A 119 13.58 6.87 5.97
N ASP A 120 12.37 7.11 5.44
CA ASP A 120 11.69 8.40 5.53
C ASP A 120 11.32 8.71 6.99
N GLU A 121 11.72 9.87 7.48
CA GLU A 121 11.51 10.27 8.90
C GLU A 121 10.02 10.38 9.27
N GLN A 122 9.14 10.61 8.30
CA GLN A 122 7.70 10.69 8.50
C GLN A 122 7.08 9.30 8.68
N ALA A 123 7.62 8.26 8.04
CA ALA A 123 7.14 6.89 8.15
C ALA A 123 7.47 6.29 9.53
N LYS A 124 6.44 5.95 10.29
CA LYS A 124 6.59 5.23 11.57
C LYS A 124 6.18 3.77 11.47
N GLU A 125 5.30 3.49 10.54
CA GLU A 125 4.78 2.16 10.24
C GLU A 125 4.73 1.98 8.73
N VAL A 126 5.24 0.86 8.22
CA VAL A 126 5.22 0.53 6.79
C VAL A 126 4.46 -0.76 6.60
N PHE A 127 3.45 -0.72 5.74
CA PHE A 127 2.64 -1.89 5.40
C PHE A 127 2.77 -2.24 3.92
N ALA A 128 3.00 -3.51 3.63
CA ALA A 128 3.02 -4.05 2.28
C ALA A 128 1.96 -5.15 2.14
N PHE A 129 0.98 -4.95 1.26
CA PHE A 129 -0.11 -5.90 1.07
C PHE A 129 -0.19 -6.43 -0.34
N PHE A 130 -0.27 -7.75 -0.45
CA PHE A 130 -0.43 -8.46 -1.72
C PHE A 130 -1.90 -8.77 -1.99
N ASN A 131 -2.42 -8.28 -3.12
CA ASN A 131 -3.80 -8.49 -3.55
C ASN A 131 -3.96 -9.58 -4.63
N ASN A 132 -2.86 -10.19 -5.05
CA ASN A 132 -2.79 -11.29 -6.01
C ASN A 132 -3.10 -12.64 -5.34
N HIS A 133 -4.27 -12.72 -4.69
CA HIS A 133 -4.64 -13.79 -3.73
C HIS A 133 -4.88 -15.17 -4.37
N ARG A 134 -5.04 -15.26 -5.70
CA ARG A 134 -5.36 -16.53 -6.37
C ARG A 134 -4.24 -17.57 -6.16
N ARG A 135 -4.61 -18.82 -5.88
CA ARG A 135 -3.69 -19.96 -5.71
C ARG A 135 -2.56 -19.77 -4.68
N GLY A 136 -2.77 -18.92 -3.68
CA GLY A 136 -1.75 -18.62 -2.69
C GLY A 136 -0.57 -17.77 -3.19
N GLN A 137 -0.71 -17.12 -4.35
CA GLN A 137 0.35 -16.30 -4.94
C GLN A 137 0.74 -15.12 -4.03
N ALA A 138 -0.23 -14.52 -3.35
CA ALA A 138 0.00 -13.44 -2.42
C ALA A 138 0.96 -13.85 -1.28
N VAL A 139 0.73 -15.02 -0.69
CA VAL A 139 1.59 -15.54 0.39
C VAL A 139 3.00 -15.78 -0.11
N ARG A 140 3.16 -16.46 -1.25
CA ARG A 140 4.49 -16.74 -1.84
C ARG A 140 5.25 -15.45 -2.17
N ASN A 141 4.55 -14.43 -2.67
CA ASN A 141 5.20 -13.15 -2.97
C ASN A 141 5.51 -12.34 -1.71
N ALA A 142 4.69 -12.46 -0.66
CA ALA A 142 5.00 -11.85 0.62
C ALA A 142 6.25 -12.46 1.24
N GLU A 143 6.34 -13.80 1.31
CA GLU A 143 7.53 -14.52 1.78
C GLU A 143 8.78 -14.14 0.97
N MET A 144 8.66 -14.12 -0.38
CA MET A 144 9.78 -13.73 -1.25
C MET A 144 10.24 -12.29 -0.99
N LEU A 145 9.32 -11.36 -0.78
CA LEU A 145 9.65 -9.96 -0.48
C LEU A 145 10.26 -9.83 0.92
N GLU A 146 9.77 -10.58 1.89
CA GLU A 146 10.31 -10.64 3.26
C GLU A 146 11.77 -11.11 3.25
N ASP A 147 12.09 -12.22 2.55
CA ASP A 147 13.46 -12.72 2.39
C ASP A 147 14.39 -11.64 1.78
N MET A 148 13.90 -10.89 0.77
CA MET A 148 14.67 -9.80 0.17
C MET A 148 14.93 -8.66 1.15
N LEU A 149 13.93 -8.28 1.93
CA LEU A 149 14.04 -7.20 2.92
C LEU A 149 14.96 -7.60 4.08
N GLU A 150 14.92 -8.86 4.52
CA GLU A 150 15.85 -9.39 5.53
C GLU A 150 17.31 -9.28 5.08
N ALA A 151 17.58 -9.48 3.80
CA ALA A 151 18.92 -9.32 3.24
C ALA A 151 19.40 -7.86 3.14
N LEU A 152 18.46 -6.90 3.02
CA LEU A 152 18.75 -5.47 2.81
C LEU A 152 18.72 -4.66 4.10
N LEU A 153 17.88 -5.04 5.06
CA LEU A 153 17.68 -4.26 6.29
C LEU A 153 18.75 -4.57 7.35
N PRO A 154 19.26 -3.57 8.06
CA PRO A 154 20.14 -3.80 9.21
C PRO A 154 19.43 -4.63 10.29
N ALA A 155 20.16 -5.51 10.97
CA ALA A 155 19.64 -6.35 12.06
C ALA A 155 18.85 -5.58 13.13
N ALA A 156 19.20 -4.32 13.37
CA ALA A 156 18.48 -3.45 14.32
C ALA A 156 17.05 -3.11 13.88
N VAL A 157 16.79 -3.05 12.57
CA VAL A 157 15.44 -2.80 12.01
C VAL A 157 14.64 -4.09 12.05
N LEU A 158 15.23 -5.21 11.67
CA LEU A 158 14.60 -6.55 11.72
C LEU A 158 14.16 -6.90 13.15
N ASN A 159 14.95 -6.60 14.15
CA ASN A 159 14.59 -6.83 15.56
C ASN A 159 13.37 -6.02 16.00
N LYS A 160 13.16 -4.82 15.47
CA LYS A 160 11.94 -4.03 15.74
C LYS A 160 10.69 -4.64 15.09
N VAL A 161 10.82 -5.18 13.89
CA VAL A 161 9.73 -5.88 13.19
C VAL A 161 9.34 -7.15 13.95
N ALA A 162 10.31 -7.97 14.34
CA ALA A 162 10.07 -9.19 15.11
C ALA A 162 9.40 -8.92 16.47
N GLN A 163 9.79 -7.84 17.18
CA GLN A 163 9.17 -7.45 18.44
C GLN A 163 7.73 -6.95 18.27
N ALA A 164 7.41 -6.29 17.16
CA ALA A 164 6.04 -5.87 16.85
C ALA A 164 5.11 -7.08 16.58
N HIS A 165 5.63 -8.13 15.93
CA HIS A 165 4.88 -9.38 15.70
C HIS A 165 4.63 -10.16 17.01
N THR A 166 5.56 -10.17 17.94
CA THR A 166 5.38 -10.85 19.25
C THR A 166 4.45 -10.09 20.19
N SER A 167 4.39 -8.77 20.11
CA SER A 167 3.45 -7.96 20.90
C SER A 167 2.02 -7.94 20.36
N ALA A 168 1.82 -8.23 19.07
CA ALA A 168 0.50 -8.37 18.45
C ALA A 168 -0.13 -9.77 18.66
N GLY A 169 0.59 -10.69 19.28
CA GLY A 169 0.20 -12.10 19.42
C GLY A 169 -0.58 -12.45 20.70
N GLU A 170 -1.02 -11.49 21.51
CA GLU A 170 -2.06 -11.79 22.53
C GLU A 170 -3.44 -11.83 21.84
N PRO A 171 -4.09 -13.00 21.79
CA PRO A 171 -5.44 -13.04 21.27
C PRO A 171 -6.33 -12.18 22.19
N LEU A 172 -7.04 -11.22 21.61
CA LEU A 172 -8.19 -10.59 22.28
C LEU A 172 -9.12 -11.73 22.74
N ALA A 173 -9.07 -12.02 24.01
CA ALA A 173 -10.04 -12.91 24.63
C ALA A 173 -11.40 -12.21 24.53
N LEU A 174 -12.18 -12.57 23.52
CA LEU A 174 -13.59 -12.25 23.46
C LEU A 174 -14.23 -13.06 24.59
N ASP A 175 -14.53 -12.37 25.70
CA ASP A 175 -15.38 -12.91 26.76
C ASP A 175 -16.78 -13.09 26.18
N LEU A 176 -17.07 -14.32 25.79
CA LEU A 176 -18.39 -14.78 25.33
C LEU A 176 -19.15 -15.45 26.52
N SER A 177 -19.10 -14.85 27.70
CA SER A 177 -19.95 -15.32 28.81
C SER A 177 -21.42 -15.00 28.52
N PRO A 178 -22.35 -15.96 28.72
CA PRO A 178 -23.77 -15.87 28.38
C PRO A 178 -24.53 -14.86 29.23
#